data_9d695b92c7f951dcd9709f7dc4fee405
#
_entry.id   9d695b92c7f951dcd9709f7dc4fee405
#
_cell.length_a   1.000
_cell.length_b   1.000
_cell.length_c   1.000
_cell.angle_alpha   90.00
_cell.angle_beta   90.00
_cell.angle_gamma   90.00
#
_symmetry.space_group_name_H-M   'P 1'
#
loop_
_entity.id
_entity.type
_entity.pdbx_description
1 polymer ?
#
loop_
_entity_poly.entity_id
_entity_poly.type
_entity_poly.pdbx_seq_one_letter_code
_entity_poly.pdbx_strand_id
1 'polypeptide(L)'
;MIKKYGEEKAREINSQKSLTLENFIRKYGQKEGSMRWEEFSKKRYNPYSQISQILFNMLDKYISQKYTTYYATKNDGEWFVRGKKQVYYLDYFIKELNICIEFNGNAWHGNPNMFNPNDHCYPIYHDITAKDLQNKDKKRIAELKKNGITTYIIWEADFDPKQFDPIKYIYNVLKIKL
;
A
#
# COMPACT_ATOMS: atom_id res chain seq x y z
N MET A 1 23.11 11.81 -16.50
CA MET A 1 23.08 11.08 -17.78
C MET A 1 23.01 12.04 -18.97
N ILE A 2 22.08 12.99 -19.03
CA ILE A 2 21.95 14.00 -20.11
C ILE A 2 23.24 14.78 -20.36
N LYS A 3 23.92 15.28 -19.32
CA LYS A 3 25.22 15.98 -19.41
C LYS A 3 26.33 15.14 -20.05
N LYS A 4 26.25 13.80 -20.03
CA LYS A 4 27.29 12.90 -20.57
C LYS A 4 27.04 12.46 -22.01
N TYR A 5 25.79 12.33 -22.42
CA TYR A 5 25.44 11.68 -23.69
C TYR A 5 24.54 12.51 -24.61
N GLY A 6 24.08 13.70 -24.19
CA GLY A 6 23.02 14.46 -24.86
C GLY A 6 21.62 13.89 -24.56
N GLU A 7 20.57 14.66 -24.88
CA GLU A 7 19.20 14.27 -24.54
C GLU A 7 18.71 13.03 -25.29
N GLU A 8 18.96 12.96 -26.59
CA GLU A 8 18.46 11.88 -27.43
C GLU A 8 19.07 10.52 -27.04
N LYS A 9 20.39 10.48 -26.87
CA LYS A 9 21.10 9.28 -26.44
C LYS A 9 20.80 8.90 -25.01
N ALA A 10 20.52 9.87 -24.12
CA ALA A 10 20.08 9.60 -22.76
C ALA A 10 18.65 9.00 -22.72
N ARG A 11 17.74 9.44 -23.60
CA ARG A 11 16.40 8.86 -23.78
C ARG A 11 16.47 7.44 -24.29
N GLU A 12 17.32 7.18 -25.29
CA GLU A 12 17.55 5.84 -25.83
C GLU A 12 18.07 4.87 -24.77
N ILE A 13 19.10 5.26 -24.01
CA ILE A 13 19.66 4.46 -22.92
C ILE A 13 18.61 4.19 -21.81
N ASN A 14 17.78 5.17 -21.47
CA ASN A 14 16.71 4.99 -20.49
C ASN A 14 15.61 4.07 -21.00
N SER A 15 15.23 4.20 -22.28
CA SER A 15 14.28 3.30 -22.94
C SER A 15 14.75 1.84 -22.91
N GLN A 16 16.05 1.61 -23.21
CA GLN A 16 16.65 0.27 -23.18
C GLN A 16 16.76 -0.33 -21.78
N LYS A 17 16.82 0.50 -20.74
CA LYS A 17 16.88 0.08 -19.32
C LYS A 17 15.51 -0.03 -18.67
N SER A 18 14.46 0.49 -19.32
CA SER A 18 13.11 0.42 -18.77
C SER A 18 12.65 -1.03 -18.62
N LEU A 19 11.93 -1.32 -17.54
CA LEU A 19 11.39 -2.64 -17.26
C LEU A 19 10.09 -2.83 -18.05
N THR A 20 10.22 -3.26 -19.31
CA THR A 20 9.11 -3.50 -20.24
C THR A 20 9.19 -4.91 -20.79
N LEU A 21 8.06 -5.46 -21.25
CA LEU A 21 8.01 -6.76 -21.94
C LEU A 21 9.00 -6.82 -23.10
N GLU A 22 9.05 -5.77 -23.92
CA GLU A 22 9.96 -5.69 -25.07
C GLU A 22 11.43 -5.82 -24.66
N ASN A 23 11.83 -5.17 -23.56
CA ASN A 23 13.19 -5.24 -23.04
C ASN A 23 13.53 -6.63 -22.47
N PHE A 24 12.54 -7.30 -21.86
CA PHE A 24 12.71 -8.69 -21.42
C PHE A 24 12.85 -9.63 -22.63
N ILE A 25 11.99 -9.49 -23.65
CA ILE A 25 12.08 -10.28 -24.87
C ILE A 25 13.41 -10.05 -25.57
N ARG A 26 13.84 -8.80 -25.70
CA ARG A 26 15.14 -8.46 -26.31
C ARG A 26 16.32 -9.09 -25.57
N LYS A 27 16.25 -9.15 -24.23
CA LYS A 27 17.36 -9.65 -23.38
C LYS A 27 17.41 -11.17 -23.31
N TYR A 28 16.27 -11.83 -23.28
CA TYR A 28 16.15 -13.27 -22.98
C TYR A 28 15.52 -14.10 -24.11
N GLY A 29 15.14 -13.47 -25.24
CA GLY A 29 14.38 -14.10 -26.31
C GLY A 29 12.89 -14.16 -26.05
N GLN A 30 12.10 -14.44 -27.11
CA GLN A 30 10.63 -14.36 -27.08
C GLN A 30 10.01 -15.19 -25.94
N LYS A 31 10.35 -16.47 -25.88
CA LYS A 31 9.74 -17.41 -24.91
C LYS A 31 10.15 -17.08 -23.47
N GLU A 32 11.44 -17.08 -23.22
CA GLU A 32 12.02 -16.86 -21.89
C GLU A 32 11.73 -15.42 -21.39
N GLY A 33 11.84 -14.43 -22.26
CA GLY A 33 11.54 -13.04 -21.95
C GLY A 33 10.09 -12.83 -21.57
N SER A 34 9.15 -13.47 -22.28
CA SER A 34 7.72 -13.41 -21.94
C SER A 34 7.42 -14.08 -20.60
N MET A 35 8.00 -15.26 -20.33
CA MET A 35 7.83 -15.95 -19.06
C MET A 35 8.38 -15.13 -17.89
N ARG A 36 9.59 -14.60 -18.01
CA ARG A 36 10.23 -13.76 -16.99
C ARG A 36 9.49 -12.44 -16.77
N TRP A 37 8.94 -11.86 -17.83
CA TRP A 37 8.11 -10.68 -17.72
C TRP A 37 6.80 -10.97 -16.97
N GLU A 38 6.14 -12.09 -17.28
CA GLU A 38 4.92 -12.51 -16.59
C GLU A 38 5.18 -12.73 -15.09
N GLU A 39 6.25 -13.45 -14.76
CA GLU A 39 6.66 -13.67 -13.35
C GLU A 39 7.02 -12.35 -12.65
N PHE A 40 7.78 -11.48 -13.34
CA PHE A 40 8.15 -10.17 -12.82
C PHE A 40 6.92 -9.27 -12.65
N SER A 41 6.01 -9.23 -13.63
CA SER A 41 4.79 -8.43 -13.56
C SER A 41 3.85 -8.93 -12.47
N LYS A 42 3.70 -10.23 -12.29
CA LYS A 42 2.93 -10.82 -11.17
C LYS A 42 3.51 -10.39 -9.81
N LYS A 43 4.83 -10.37 -9.65
CA LYS A 43 5.48 -9.91 -8.42
C LYS A 43 5.36 -8.39 -8.20
N ARG A 44 5.33 -7.61 -9.27
CA ARG A 44 5.28 -6.14 -9.22
C ARG A 44 3.86 -5.57 -9.17
N TYR A 45 2.89 -6.32 -9.68
CA TYR A 45 1.48 -5.93 -9.75
C TYR A 45 0.61 -6.54 -8.64
N ASN A 46 1.20 -6.83 -7.47
CA ASN A 46 0.39 -6.84 -6.27
C ASN A 46 0.40 -5.41 -5.71
N PRO A 47 -0.58 -4.57 -6.10
CA PRO A 47 -0.66 -3.18 -5.63
C PRO A 47 -0.98 -3.10 -4.14
N TYR A 48 -1.13 -4.25 -3.48
CA TYR A 48 -1.45 -4.41 -2.07
C TYR A 48 -0.53 -5.43 -1.39
N SER A 49 -0.35 -5.29 -0.10
CA SER A 49 0.36 -6.25 0.75
C SER A 49 -0.47 -7.51 0.95
N GLN A 50 0.10 -8.70 0.71
CA GLN A 50 -0.63 -9.95 0.96
C GLN A 50 -1.01 -10.12 2.44
N ILE A 51 -0.14 -9.70 3.35
CA ILE A 51 -0.41 -9.78 4.79
C ILE A 51 -1.54 -8.86 5.21
N SER A 52 -1.68 -7.67 4.58
CA SER A 52 -2.84 -6.80 4.82
C SER A 52 -4.14 -7.45 4.37
N GLN A 53 -4.14 -8.18 3.25
CA GLN A 53 -5.32 -8.88 2.76
C GLN A 53 -5.74 -10.05 3.67
N ILE A 54 -4.78 -10.71 4.33
CA ILE A 54 -5.09 -11.72 5.36
C ILE A 54 -5.85 -11.05 6.51
N LEU A 55 -5.35 -9.94 7.02
CA LEU A 55 -6.03 -9.15 8.07
C LEU A 55 -7.44 -8.74 7.64
N PHE A 56 -7.57 -8.16 6.44
CA PHE A 56 -8.85 -7.67 5.95
C PHE A 56 -9.86 -8.79 5.73
N ASN A 57 -9.44 -9.94 5.23
CA ASN A 57 -10.31 -11.12 5.12
C ASN A 57 -10.77 -11.62 6.50
N MET A 58 -9.89 -11.59 7.52
CA MET A 58 -10.28 -11.99 8.88
C MET A 58 -11.32 -11.04 9.47
N LEU A 59 -11.18 -9.73 9.26
CA LEU A 59 -12.15 -8.72 9.72
C LEU A 59 -13.46 -8.81 8.91
N ASP A 60 -13.35 -8.95 7.60
CA ASP A 60 -14.48 -8.95 6.66
C ASP A 60 -15.45 -10.10 6.90
N LYS A 61 -14.94 -11.25 7.35
CA LYS A 61 -15.77 -12.41 7.74
C LYS A 61 -16.89 -12.04 8.72
N TYR A 62 -16.69 -11.05 9.55
CA TYR A 62 -17.66 -10.60 10.56
C TYR A 62 -18.33 -9.29 10.19
N ILE A 63 -17.56 -8.31 9.73
CA ILE A 63 -18.05 -6.96 9.44
C ILE A 63 -18.99 -6.94 8.25
N SER A 64 -18.68 -7.68 7.18
CA SER A 64 -19.48 -7.71 5.96
C SER A 64 -20.87 -8.36 6.12
N GLN A 65 -21.12 -9.01 7.25
CA GLN A 65 -22.46 -9.54 7.56
C GLN A 65 -23.49 -8.41 7.81
N LYS A 66 -23.01 -7.22 8.18
CA LYS A 66 -23.86 -6.08 8.56
C LYS A 66 -23.57 -4.80 7.78
N TYR A 67 -22.35 -4.63 7.30
CA TYR A 67 -21.89 -3.39 6.68
C TYR A 67 -21.26 -3.64 5.31
N THR A 68 -21.34 -2.66 4.44
CA THR A 68 -20.68 -2.68 3.13
C THR A 68 -19.20 -2.35 3.32
N THR A 69 -18.32 -3.21 2.82
CA THR A 69 -16.86 -3.09 2.97
C THR A 69 -16.16 -3.11 1.63
N TYR A 70 -15.02 -2.40 1.56
CA TYR A 70 -14.18 -2.26 0.38
C TYR A 70 -12.72 -2.49 0.76
N TYR A 71 -11.99 -3.30 -0.01
CA TYR A 71 -10.54 -3.50 0.07
C TYR A 71 -10.03 -4.18 -1.21
N ALA A 72 -8.73 -4.17 -1.47
CA ALA A 72 -8.14 -4.47 -2.77
C ALA A 72 -8.58 -5.80 -3.41
N THR A 73 -8.75 -6.87 -2.63
CA THR A 73 -9.15 -8.19 -3.16
C THR A 73 -10.66 -8.44 -3.17
N LYS A 74 -11.49 -7.49 -2.74
CA LYS A 74 -12.94 -7.58 -2.83
C LYS A 74 -13.41 -7.07 -4.20
N ASN A 75 -14.59 -7.53 -4.67
CA ASN A 75 -15.11 -7.34 -6.03
C ASN A 75 -15.05 -5.89 -6.55
N ASP A 76 -15.32 -4.90 -5.69
CA ASP A 76 -15.32 -3.48 -6.05
C ASP A 76 -13.97 -2.80 -5.80
N GLY A 77 -12.97 -3.54 -5.28
CA GLY A 77 -11.65 -3.02 -4.96
C GLY A 77 -11.64 -2.07 -3.76
N GLU A 78 -10.61 -1.22 -3.69
CA GLU A 78 -10.46 -0.21 -2.66
C GLU A 78 -11.41 0.98 -2.88
N TRP A 79 -12.02 1.46 -1.80
CA TRP A 79 -12.72 2.74 -1.83
C TRP A 79 -11.73 3.90 -1.95
N PHE A 80 -12.15 4.99 -2.55
CA PHE A 80 -11.31 6.18 -2.65
C PHE A 80 -12.06 7.45 -2.28
N VAL A 81 -11.31 8.44 -1.81
CA VAL A 81 -11.78 9.81 -1.59
C VAL A 81 -10.91 10.81 -2.32
N ARG A 82 -11.53 11.86 -2.81
CA ARG A 82 -10.83 12.96 -3.49
C ARG A 82 -10.43 14.01 -2.47
N GLY A 83 -9.12 14.18 -2.26
CA GLY A 83 -8.58 15.31 -1.53
C GLY A 83 -8.35 16.51 -2.46
N LYS A 84 -7.83 17.62 -1.90
CA LYS A 84 -7.59 18.85 -2.67
C LYS A 84 -6.59 18.69 -3.82
N LYS A 85 -5.59 17.83 -3.67
CA LYS A 85 -4.47 17.69 -4.64
C LYS A 85 -4.34 16.28 -5.24
N GLN A 86 -4.93 15.27 -4.62
CA GLN A 86 -4.78 13.88 -5.02
C GLN A 86 -5.97 13.03 -4.57
N VAL A 87 -6.05 11.82 -5.11
CA VAL A 87 -6.97 10.78 -4.68
C VAL A 87 -6.29 9.94 -3.60
N TYR A 88 -7.04 9.56 -2.57
CA TYR A 88 -6.60 8.64 -1.51
C TYR A 88 -7.40 7.36 -1.61
N TYR A 89 -6.74 6.24 -1.86
CA TYR A 89 -7.31 4.91 -1.77
C TYR A 89 -7.25 4.45 -0.32
N LEU A 90 -8.29 3.75 0.15
CA LEU A 90 -8.45 3.30 1.54
C LEU A 90 -8.23 1.79 1.58
N ASP A 91 -7.28 1.33 2.40
CA ASP A 91 -6.87 -0.08 2.44
C ASP A 91 -8.04 -1.01 2.80
N TYR A 92 -8.79 -0.67 3.85
CA TYR A 92 -10.06 -1.33 4.21
C TYR A 92 -11.07 -0.27 4.67
N PHE A 93 -12.22 -0.21 4.04
CA PHE A 93 -13.24 0.81 4.32
C PHE A 93 -14.60 0.21 4.66
N ILE A 94 -15.21 0.69 5.74
CA ILE A 94 -16.57 0.35 6.18
C ILE A 94 -17.46 1.55 5.88
N LYS A 95 -18.29 1.42 4.84
CA LYS A 95 -18.99 2.54 4.23
C LYS A 95 -19.96 3.24 5.18
N GLU A 96 -20.87 2.50 5.81
CA GLU A 96 -21.94 3.06 6.65
C GLU A 96 -21.40 3.72 7.92
N LEU A 97 -20.20 3.34 8.36
CA LEU A 97 -19.56 3.86 9.56
C LEU A 97 -18.52 4.94 9.26
N ASN A 98 -18.17 5.14 7.99
CA ASN A 98 -17.05 5.99 7.58
C ASN A 98 -15.75 5.66 8.35
N ILE A 99 -15.48 4.36 8.52
CA ILE A 99 -14.27 3.87 9.18
C ILE A 99 -13.31 3.33 8.11
N CYS A 100 -12.06 3.78 8.17
CA CYS A 100 -10.95 3.25 7.41
C CYS A 100 -9.97 2.53 8.35
N ILE A 101 -9.48 1.36 7.92
CA ILE A 101 -8.37 0.67 8.58
C ILE A 101 -7.21 0.66 7.58
N GLU A 102 -6.09 1.29 7.94
CA GLU A 102 -4.85 1.32 7.17
C GLU A 102 -3.87 0.29 7.75
N PHE A 103 -3.27 -0.53 6.91
CA PHE A 103 -2.24 -1.48 7.30
C PHE A 103 -0.87 -0.94 6.92
N ASN A 104 -0.13 -0.46 7.91
CA ASN A 104 1.15 0.20 7.68
C ASN A 104 2.33 -0.78 7.77
N GLY A 105 3.01 -1.03 6.66
CA GLY A 105 4.30 -1.71 6.63
C GLY A 105 5.36 -0.90 7.37
N ASN A 106 6.15 -1.55 8.23
CA ASN A 106 7.06 -0.85 9.15
C ASN A 106 8.03 0.10 8.44
N ALA A 107 8.76 -0.39 7.42
CA ALA A 107 9.74 0.39 6.68
C ALA A 107 9.09 1.39 5.71
N TRP A 108 7.90 1.07 5.18
CA TRP A 108 7.19 1.89 4.20
C TRP A 108 6.58 3.16 4.80
N HIS A 109 6.26 3.11 6.09
CA HIS A 109 5.61 4.20 6.84
C HIS A 109 6.47 4.73 7.99
N GLY A 110 7.70 4.21 8.16
CA GLY A 110 8.63 4.65 9.20
C GLY A 110 8.06 4.46 10.61
N ASN A 111 7.69 3.20 10.95
CA ASN A 111 7.09 2.87 12.23
C ASN A 111 7.83 3.53 13.40
N PRO A 112 7.20 4.46 14.17
CA PRO A 112 7.87 5.22 15.21
C PRO A 112 8.35 4.36 16.40
N ASN A 113 7.84 3.13 16.55
CA ASN A 113 8.30 2.19 17.56
C ASN A 113 9.56 1.42 17.13
N MET A 114 9.95 1.50 15.85
CA MET A 114 11.08 0.76 15.28
C MET A 114 12.17 1.67 14.71
N PHE A 115 11.82 2.88 14.26
CA PHE A 115 12.72 3.80 13.59
C PHE A 115 12.78 5.15 14.28
N ASN A 116 14.00 5.67 14.48
CA ASN A 116 14.19 7.05 14.91
C ASN A 116 13.82 8.02 13.78
N PRO A 117 13.46 9.27 14.09
CA PRO A 117 13.02 10.26 13.09
C PRO A 117 13.97 10.45 11.90
N ASN A 118 15.28 10.32 12.11
CA ASN A 118 16.30 10.52 11.09
C ASN A 118 16.75 9.23 10.39
N ASP A 119 16.18 8.08 10.74
CA ASP A 119 16.53 6.82 10.10
C ASP A 119 16.01 6.79 8.66
N HIS A 120 16.82 6.28 7.74
CA HIS A 120 16.49 6.09 6.33
C HIS A 120 15.97 4.66 6.11
N CYS A 121 14.71 4.43 6.44
CA CYS A 121 14.10 3.10 6.42
C CYS A 121 13.32 2.77 5.13
N TYR A 122 13.07 3.77 4.28
CA TYR A 122 12.24 3.57 3.08
C TYR A 122 12.93 2.66 2.06
N PRO A 123 12.29 1.55 1.61
CA PRO A 123 12.98 0.53 0.82
C PRO A 123 13.42 0.96 -0.58
N ILE A 124 12.85 2.05 -1.12
CA ILE A 124 13.09 2.48 -2.50
C ILE A 124 14.04 3.67 -2.58
N TYR A 125 13.88 4.65 -1.69
CA TYR A 125 14.64 5.92 -1.73
C TYR A 125 15.36 6.13 -0.40
N HIS A 126 16.69 6.16 -0.46
CA HIS A 126 17.55 6.27 0.72
C HIS A 126 17.70 7.70 1.27
N ASP A 127 17.12 8.69 0.60
CA ASP A 127 17.10 10.11 1.02
C ASP A 127 15.84 10.48 1.82
N ILE A 128 14.87 9.55 1.94
CA ILE A 128 13.63 9.75 2.70
C ILE A 128 13.82 9.24 4.13
N THR A 129 13.57 10.09 5.11
CA THR A 129 13.65 9.74 6.54
C THR A 129 12.33 9.16 7.05
N ALA A 130 12.38 8.45 8.19
CA ALA A 130 11.19 7.96 8.89
C ALA A 130 10.24 9.12 9.26
N LYS A 131 10.80 10.28 9.64
CA LYS A 131 10.02 11.50 9.90
C LYS A 131 9.26 12.01 8.68
N ASP A 132 9.85 11.93 7.49
CA ASP A 132 9.20 12.36 6.25
C ASP A 132 8.00 11.46 5.93
N LEU A 133 8.15 10.15 6.09
CA LEU A 133 7.08 9.17 5.93
C LEU A 133 5.95 9.41 6.94
N GLN A 134 6.28 9.55 8.21
CA GLN A 134 5.31 9.86 9.28
C GLN A 134 4.57 11.18 9.02
N ASN A 135 5.24 12.20 8.53
CA ASN A 135 4.62 13.48 8.18
C ASN A 135 3.68 13.36 6.98
N LYS A 136 4.03 12.53 5.99
CA LYS A 136 3.16 12.21 4.86
C LYS A 136 1.88 11.53 5.35
N ASP A 137 1.99 10.54 6.23
CA ASP A 137 0.85 9.81 6.78
C ASP A 137 -0.04 10.70 7.66
N LYS A 138 0.56 11.56 8.50
CA LYS A 138 -0.20 12.56 9.28
C LYS A 138 -1.04 13.47 8.37
N LYS A 139 -0.48 13.93 7.24
CA LYS A 139 -1.22 14.75 6.27
C LYS A 139 -2.36 13.95 5.62
N ARG A 140 -2.12 12.68 5.25
CA ARG A 140 -3.14 11.78 4.72
C ARG A 140 -4.30 11.62 5.71
N ILE A 141 -4.01 11.25 6.96
CA ILE A 141 -5.03 11.07 8.01
C ILE A 141 -5.83 12.35 8.25
N ALA A 142 -5.15 13.51 8.26
CA ALA A 142 -5.83 14.80 8.41
C ALA A 142 -6.80 15.09 7.25
N GLU A 143 -6.45 14.74 6.01
CA GLU A 143 -7.35 14.88 4.87
C GLU A 143 -8.51 13.88 4.93
N LEU A 144 -8.29 12.63 5.34
CA LEU A 144 -9.36 11.65 5.54
C LEU A 144 -10.34 12.13 6.62
N LYS A 145 -9.83 12.65 7.74
CA LYS A 145 -10.66 13.22 8.82
C LYS A 145 -11.53 14.39 8.33
N LYS A 146 -11.02 15.27 7.46
CA LYS A 146 -11.83 16.35 6.85
C LYS A 146 -12.97 15.82 5.97
N ASN A 147 -12.80 14.63 5.41
CA ASN A 147 -13.84 13.93 4.65
C ASN A 147 -14.77 13.09 5.56
N GLY A 148 -14.71 13.27 6.87
CA GLY A 148 -15.57 12.57 7.84
C GLY A 148 -15.14 11.12 8.10
N ILE A 149 -13.94 10.71 7.69
CA ILE A 149 -13.46 9.34 7.83
C ILE A 149 -12.63 9.21 9.10
N THR A 150 -13.01 8.26 9.96
CA THR A 150 -12.21 7.84 11.11
C THR A 150 -11.21 6.77 10.67
N THR A 151 -9.92 7.01 10.89
CA THR A 151 -8.86 6.11 10.45
C THR A 151 -8.22 5.40 11.63
N TYR A 152 -8.14 4.08 11.56
CA TYR A 152 -7.38 3.22 12.47
C TYR A 152 -6.16 2.67 11.74
N ILE A 153 -5.02 2.65 12.42
CA ILE A 153 -3.78 2.11 11.87
C ILE A 153 -3.44 0.80 12.58
N ILE A 154 -3.12 -0.21 11.79
CA ILE A 154 -2.50 -1.45 12.28
C ILE A 154 -1.10 -1.51 11.67
N TRP A 155 -0.08 -1.60 12.52
CA TRP A 155 1.29 -1.79 12.08
C TRP A 155 1.56 -3.27 11.78
N GLU A 156 2.35 -3.51 10.76
CA GLU A 156 2.81 -4.86 10.41
C GLU A 156 3.47 -5.57 11.60
N ALA A 157 4.23 -4.85 12.44
CA ALA A 157 4.86 -5.40 13.64
C ALA A 157 3.86 -5.86 14.71
N ASP A 158 2.65 -5.28 14.71
CA ASP A 158 1.62 -5.58 15.72
C ASP A 158 0.62 -6.64 15.24
N PHE A 159 0.81 -7.18 14.04
CA PHE A 159 -0.09 -8.16 13.43
C PHE A 159 0.56 -9.53 13.24
N ASP A 160 0.13 -10.50 14.03
CA ASP A 160 0.40 -11.92 13.81
C ASP A 160 -0.92 -12.65 13.47
N PRO A 161 -1.09 -13.17 12.25
CA PRO A 161 -2.32 -13.84 11.83
C PRO A 161 -2.73 -15.03 12.72
N LYS A 162 -1.78 -15.66 13.41
CA LYS A 162 -2.03 -16.81 14.30
C LYS A 162 -2.57 -16.39 15.67
N GLN A 163 -2.31 -15.17 16.09
CA GLN A 163 -2.68 -14.64 17.41
C GLN A 163 -3.76 -13.55 17.33
N PHE A 164 -4.02 -13.02 16.14
CA PHE A 164 -4.98 -11.94 15.95
C PHE A 164 -6.41 -12.42 16.16
N ASP A 165 -7.11 -11.78 17.09
CA ASP A 165 -8.54 -12.00 17.34
C ASP A 165 -9.36 -10.89 16.69
N PRO A 166 -9.99 -11.14 15.52
CA PRO A 166 -10.75 -10.14 14.79
C PRO A 166 -11.98 -9.66 15.57
N ILE A 167 -12.63 -10.51 16.35
CA ILE A 167 -13.82 -10.16 17.12
C ILE A 167 -13.44 -9.19 18.23
N LYS A 168 -12.38 -9.51 18.98
CA LYS A 168 -11.83 -8.64 20.03
C LYS A 168 -11.42 -7.28 19.48
N TYR A 169 -10.78 -7.26 18.31
CA TYR A 169 -10.39 -6.01 17.64
C TYR A 169 -11.61 -5.17 17.26
N ILE A 170 -12.62 -5.80 16.63
CA ILE A 170 -13.85 -5.12 16.21
C ILE A 170 -14.57 -4.48 17.40
N TYR A 171 -14.76 -5.21 18.50
CA TYR A 171 -15.44 -4.69 19.67
C TYR A 171 -14.62 -3.68 20.46
N ASN A 172 -13.33 -3.97 20.71
CA ASN A 172 -12.53 -3.19 21.65
C ASN A 172 -11.83 -1.99 21.01
N VAL A 173 -11.42 -2.09 19.76
CA VAL A 173 -10.71 -1.03 19.05
C VAL A 173 -11.67 -0.23 18.17
N LEU A 174 -12.37 -0.89 17.27
CA LEU A 174 -13.29 -0.22 16.35
C LEU A 174 -14.59 0.21 17.02
N LYS A 175 -14.94 -0.35 18.18
CA LYS A 175 -16.20 -0.10 18.92
C LYS A 175 -17.47 -0.42 18.12
N ILE A 176 -17.37 -1.38 17.20
CA ILE A 176 -18.47 -1.82 16.37
C ILE A 176 -19.22 -2.95 17.08
N LYS A 177 -20.54 -2.84 17.13
CA LYS A 177 -21.44 -3.93 17.57
C LYS A 177 -21.90 -4.70 16.33
N LEU A 178 -21.47 -5.94 16.22
CA LEU A 178 -21.84 -6.86 15.15
C LEU A 178 -23.30 -7.34 15.26
#